data_97652275d16d5676484921b6ed20d7e0
#
_entry.id   97652275d16d5676484921b6ed20d7e0
#
_cell.length_a   1.000
_cell.length_b   1.000
_cell.length_c   1.000
_cell.angle_alpha   90.00
_cell.angle_beta   90.00
_cell.angle_gamma   90.00
#
_symmetry.space_group_name_H-M   'P 1'
#
loop_
_entity.id
_entity.type
_entity.pdbx_description
1 polymer ?
#
loop_
_entity_poly.entity_id
_entity_poly.type
_entity_poly.pdbx_seq_one_letter_code
_entity_poly.pdbx_strand_id
1 'polypeptide(L)'
;MTVLCEGDELRRLERWAALRPDVKFTHIALARGRTASQPMLTLRGSRPSYEDELAAVRETGAALAGDGFAVARVKVECAPWAAEVPRDDADVVGEKHPHGRRHFEHHVKLLLEGLEKAEEGEENDGDRADLVAVAVRHGAHVSWNARRVRADGREERFVTQRCHRTGDRRAALALDALLAELAAYGYEVVDVEREYVLLDSGPELDEGWLEAI
;
A
#
# COMPACT_ATOMS: atom_id res chain seq x y z
N MET A 1 -8.80 4.39 2.35
CA MET A 1 -9.05 5.78 1.89
C MET A 1 -7.80 6.60 2.15
N THR A 2 -7.32 7.38 1.17
CA THR A 2 -6.25 8.37 1.36
C THR A 2 -6.87 9.75 1.55
N VAL A 3 -6.43 10.47 2.57
CA VAL A 3 -6.90 11.81 2.93
C VAL A 3 -5.75 12.78 2.79
N LEU A 4 -5.92 13.82 1.97
CA LEU A 4 -4.89 14.86 1.84
C LEU A 4 -5.00 15.82 3.02
N CYS A 5 -4.04 15.72 3.93
CA CYS A 5 -3.94 16.59 5.11
C CYS A 5 -2.52 16.66 5.65
N GLU A 6 -2.19 17.77 6.31
CA GLU A 6 -0.87 18.04 6.88
C GLU A 6 -0.98 18.70 8.25
N GLY A 7 0.11 18.79 8.97
CA GLY A 7 0.21 19.54 10.23
C GLY A 7 -0.88 19.18 11.26
N ASP A 8 -1.66 20.15 11.67
CA ASP A 8 -2.75 19.99 12.67
C ASP A 8 -3.89 19.12 12.16
N GLU A 9 -4.16 19.17 10.87
CA GLU A 9 -5.21 18.37 10.24
C GLU A 9 -4.87 16.88 10.28
N LEU A 10 -3.60 16.52 10.09
CA LEU A 10 -3.13 15.15 10.23
C LEU A 10 -3.36 14.61 11.66
N ARG A 11 -3.13 15.45 12.68
CA ARG A 11 -3.43 15.10 14.08
C ARG A 11 -4.94 14.98 14.34
N ARG A 12 -5.75 15.79 13.66
CA ARG A 12 -7.22 15.66 13.72
C ARG A 12 -7.69 14.35 13.11
N LEU A 13 -7.13 13.96 11.95
CA LEU A 13 -7.46 12.70 11.26
C LEU A 13 -7.10 11.49 12.11
N GLU A 14 -5.93 11.49 12.75
CA GLU A 14 -5.51 10.42 13.67
C GLU A 14 -6.48 10.28 14.85
N ARG A 15 -6.90 11.39 15.47
CA ARG A 15 -7.91 11.38 16.54
C ARG A 15 -9.28 10.91 16.04
N TRP A 16 -9.64 11.31 14.82
CA TRP A 16 -10.89 10.87 14.18
C TRP A 16 -10.93 9.36 14.03
N ALA A 17 -9.83 8.75 13.58
CA ALA A 17 -9.69 7.29 13.50
C ALA A 17 -9.69 6.63 14.88
N ALA A 18 -8.97 7.17 15.86
CA ALA A 18 -8.89 6.62 17.21
C ALA A 18 -10.24 6.50 17.94
N LEU A 19 -11.22 7.30 17.55
CA LEU A 19 -12.60 7.23 18.09
C LEU A 19 -13.45 6.13 17.42
N ARG A 20 -12.91 5.41 16.43
CA ARG A 20 -13.62 4.39 15.64
C ARG A 20 -12.82 3.09 15.64
N PRO A 21 -13.26 2.07 16.40
CA PRO A 21 -12.46 0.85 16.60
C PRO A 21 -12.20 0.07 15.30
N ASP A 22 -13.08 0.23 14.30
CA ASP A 22 -12.98 -0.45 12.99
C ASP A 22 -12.12 0.31 11.97
N VAL A 23 -11.56 1.47 12.35
CA VAL A 23 -10.76 2.31 11.48
C VAL A 23 -9.31 2.35 11.96
N LYS A 24 -8.39 1.86 11.13
CA LYS A 24 -6.95 1.95 11.36
C LYS A 24 -6.38 3.16 10.63
N PHE A 25 -5.71 4.04 11.36
CA PHE A 25 -4.91 5.11 10.78
C PHE A 25 -3.48 4.62 10.46
N THR A 26 -3.00 4.97 9.27
CA THR A 26 -1.62 4.73 8.86
C THR A 26 -1.14 5.92 8.03
N HIS A 27 0.09 6.39 8.26
CA HIS A 27 0.68 7.45 7.46
C HIS A 27 1.84 6.89 6.65
N ILE A 28 1.59 6.62 5.38
CA ILE A 28 2.59 6.10 4.45
C ILE A 28 3.35 7.26 3.82
N ALA A 29 4.68 7.15 3.81
CA ALA A 29 5.57 7.97 3.02
C ALA A 29 6.12 7.15 1.86
N LEU A 30 6.03 7.68 0.66
CA LEU A 30 6.59 7.11 -0.56
C LEU A 30 8.01 7.64 -0.74
N ALA A 31 8.91 6.78 -1.23
CA ALA A 31 10.31 7.14 -1.48
C ALA A 31 10.46 8.27 -2.53
N ARG A 32 9.47 8.39 -3.41
CA ARG A 32 9.39 9.40 -4.48
C ARG A 32 7.94 9.55 -4.94
N GLY A 33 7.70 10.44 -5.88
CA GLY A 33 6.39 10.64 -6.49
C GLY A 33 5.77 11.98 -6.13
N ARG A 34 4.68 12.31 -6.82
CA ARG A 34 4.00 13.60 -6.70
C ARG A 34 3.32 13.79 -5.34
N THR A 35 2.78 12.71 -4.77
CA THR A 35 2.10 12.70 -3.48
C THR A 35 2.84 11.78 -2.51
N ALA A 36 4.01 12.23 -2.05
CA ALA A 36 4.88 11.43 -1.21
C ALA A 36 4.30 11.17 0.20
N SER A 37 3.45 12.05 0.72
CA SER A 37 2.78 11.91 2.02
C SER A 37 1.35 11.43 1.82
N GLN A 38 1.04 10.22 2.28
CA GLN A 38 -0.27 9.57 2.12
C GLN A 38 -0.84 9.12 3.48
N PRO A 39 -1.50 10.00 4.22
CA PRO A 39 -2.30 9.61 5.38
C PRO A 39 -3.48 8.76 4.93
N MET A 40 -3.62 7.57 5.51
CA MET A 40 -4.61 6.58 5.11
C MET A 40 -5.47 6.10 6.27
N LEU A 41 -6.72 5.82 5.95
CA LEU A 41 -7.67 5.12 6.80
C LEU A 41 -8.01 3.77 6.18
N THR A 42 -7.74 2.69 6.89
CA THR A 42 -8.12 1.33 6.51
C THR A 42 -9.31 0.89 7.34
N LEU A 43 -10.37 0.48 6.65
CA LEU A 43 -11.56 -0.14 7.23
C LEU A 43 -11.55 -1.62 6.86
N ARG A 44 -11.85 -2.48 7.82
CA ARG A 44 -12.06 -3.91 7.54
C ARG A 44 -13.55 -4.18 7.55
N GLY A 45 -14.06 -4.71 6.45
CA GLY A 45 -15.44 -5.11 6.26
C GLY A 45 -15.56 -6.60 5.98
N SER A 46 -16.75 -7.14 6.20
CA SER A 46 -17.14 -8.50 5.82
C SER A 46 -18.62 -8.50 5.40
N ARG A 47 -18.98 -7.54 4.53
CA ARG A 47 -20.37 -7.41 4.06
C ARG A 47 -20.68 -8.46 3.00
N PRO A 48 -21.98 -8.77 2.81
CA PRO A 48 -22.40 -9.85 1.91
C PRO A 48 -22.04 -9.61 0.44
N SER A 49 -21.93 -8.34 0.01
CA SER A 49 -21.65 -8.00 -1.38
C SER A 49 -20.66 -6.84 -1.52
N TYR A 50 -20.07 -6.74 -2.71
CA TYR A 50 -19.23 -5.59 -3.09
C TYR A 50 -19.99 -4.26 -3.05
N GLU A 51 -21.27 -4.27 -3.45
CA GLU A 51 -22.14 -3.09 -3.41
C GLU A 51 -22.37 -2.60 -1.97
N ASP A 52 -22.54 -3.52 -1.03
CA ASP A 52 -22.69 -3.18 0.41
C ASP A 52 -21.38 -2.60 0.97
N GLU A 53 -20.22 -3.14 0.57
CA GLU A 53 -18.92 -2.55 0.95
C GLU A 53 -18.74 -1.15 0.35
N LEU A 54 -19.12 -0.94 -0.91
CA LEU A 54 -19.09 0.40 -1.53
C LEU A 54 -20.01 1.40 -0.85
N ALA A 55 -21.19 0.97 -0.41
CA ALA A 55 -22.11 1.82 0.34
C ALA A 55 -21.48 2.29 1.65
N ALA A 56 -20.87 1.39 2.41
CA ALA A 56 -20.20 1.72 3.65
C ALA A 56 -18.98 2.64 3.47
N VAL A 57 -18.23 2.41 2.42
CA VAL A 57 -17.11 3.28 2.04
C VAL A 57 -17.62 4.70 1.73
N ARG A 58 -18.74 4.84 1.01
CA ARG A 58 -19.35 6.14 0.71
C ARG A 58 -19.85 6.83 1.98
N GLU A 59 -20.48 6.10 2.89
CA GLU A 59 -20.91 6.63 4.19
C GLU A 59 -19.72 7.17 5.00
N THR A 60 -18.63 6.41 5.07
CA THR A 60 -17.41 6.85 5.76
C THR A 60 -16.80 8.08 5.08
N GLY A 61 -16.75 8.10 3.76
CA GLY A 61 -16.29 9.25 2.98
C GLY A 61 -17.13 10.51 3.22
N ALA A 62 -18.46 10.36 3.29
CA ALA A 62 -19.37 11.45 3.61
C ALA A 62 -19.17 11.97 5.05
N ALA A 63 -18.95 11.09 6.02
CA ALA A 63 -18.63 11.46 7.40
C ALA A 63 -17.32 12.24 7.49
N LEU A 64 -16.27 11.80 6.77
CA LEU A 64 -14.99 12.51 6.68
C LEU A 64 -15.16 13.90 6.08
N ALA A 65 -15.91 14.01 4.97
CA ALA A 65 -16.18 15.27 4.32
C ALA A 65 -17.00 16.22 5.24
N GLY A 66 -17.97 15.69 5.98
CA GLY A 66 -18.73 16.44 6.99
C GLY A 66 -17.87 16.99 8.12
N ASP A 67 -16.81 16.27 8.49
CA ASP A 67 -15.82 16.67 9.48
C ASP A 67 -14.68 17.52 8.88
N GLY A 68 -14.79 17.91 7.60
CA GLY A 68 -13.89 18.83 6.90
C GLY A 68 -12.61 18.18 6.36
N PHE A 69 -12.61 16.87 6.11
CA PHE A 69 -11.47 16.16 5.50
C PHE A 69 -11.68 15.96 3.99
N ALA A 70 -10.61 16.13 3.22
CA ALA A 70 -10.59 15.87 1.77
C ALA A 70 -10.15 14.43 1.49
N VAL A 71 -11.10 13.54 1.16
CA VAL A 71 -10.80 12.18 0.70
C VAL A 71 -10.39 12.25 -0.78
N ALA A 72 -9.12 11.97 -1.05
CA ALA A 72 -8.55 12.03 -2.39
C ALA A 72 -8.59 10.68 -3.12
N ARG A 73 -8.60 9.56 -2.38
CA ARG A 73 -8.58 8.21 -2.96
C ARG A 73 -9.38 7.25 -2.10
N VAL A 74 -10.12 6.41 -2.78
CA VAL A 74 -10.74 5.22 -2.20
C VAL A 74 -10.21 4.01 -2.94
N LYS A 75 -9.68 3.04 -2.19
CA LYS A 75 -9.38 1.68 -2.68
C LYS A 75 -10.31 0.70 -1.99
N VAL A 76 -10.83 -0.25 -2.74
CA VAL A 76 -11.55 -1.42 -2.24
C VAL A 76 -10.78 -2.66 -2.67
N GLU A 77 -10.42 -3.46 -1.70
CA GLU A 77 -9.55 -4.62 -1.86
C GLU A 77 -10.24 -5.85 -1.29
N CYS A 78 -9.95 -7.01 -1.85
CA CYS A 78 -10.39 -8.29 -1.31
C CYS A 78 -9.23 -9.27 -1.20
N ALA A 79 -9.45 -10.33 -0.42
CA ALA A 79 -8.48 -11.40 -0.30
C ALA A 79 -8.29 -12.13 -1.66
N PRO A 80 -7.08 -12.63 -1.98
CA PRO A 80 -6.81 -13.28 -3.27
C PRO A 80 -7.61 -14.56 -3.50
N TRP A 81 -8.24 -15.11 -2.48
CA TRP A 81 -9.11 -16.28 -2.57
C TRP A 81 -10.60 -15.94 -2.69
N ALA A 82 -10.98 -14.67 -2.77
CA ALA A 82 -12.35 -14.25 -2.98
C ALA A 82 -12.85 -14.71 -4.37
N ALA A 83 -14.18 -14.83 -4.51
CA ALA A 83 -14.78 -15.37 -5.73
C ALA A 83 -14.56 -14.47 -6.96
N GLU A 84 -14.41 -13.19 -6.73
CA GLU A 84 -14.22 -12.16 -7.76
C GLU A 84 -12.81 -12.15 -8.37
N VAL A 85 -11.86 -12.89 -7.75
CA VAL A 85 -10.45 -12.86 -8.14
C VAL A 85 -10.20 -13.81 -9.32
N PRO A 86 -9.62 -13.34 -10.44
CA PRO A 86 -9.25 -14.19 -11.56
C PRO A 86 -8.15 -15.19 -11.13
N ARG A 87 -8.33 -16.46 -11.47
CA ARG A 87 -7.38 -17.52 -11.13
C ARG A 87 -6.25 -17.64 -12.14
N ASP A 88 -6.59 -17.52 -13.40
CA ASP A 88 -5.66 -17.62 -14.52
C ASP A 88 -5.72 -16.35 -15.39
N ASP A 89 -4.69 -16.12 -16.20
CA ASP A 89 -4.61 -14.94 -17.08
C ASP A 89 -5.80 -14.92 -18.09
N ALA A 90 -6.33 -16.08 -18.45
CA ALA A 90 -7.49 -16.18 -19.33
C ALA A 90 -8.77 -15.61 -18.71
N ASP A 91 -8.89 -15.62 -17.38
CA ASP A 91 -10.06 -15.10 -16.66
C ASP A 91 -10.10 -13.55 -16.69
N VAL A 92 -8.95 -12.91 -16.96
CA VAL A 92 -8.82 -11.43 -17.02
C VAL A 92 -9.30 -10.87 -18.37
N VAL A 93 -9.48 -11.72 -19.38
CA VAL A 93 -9.84 -11.31 -20.74
C VAL A 93 -11.29 -10.81 -20.80
N GLY A 94 -11.47 -9.53 -21.03
CA GLY A 94 -12.80 -8.91 -21.24
C GLY A 94 -13.29 -8.03 -20.09
N GLU A 95 -12.60 -7.92 -19.00
CA GLU A 95 -12.95 -7.02 -17.90
C GLU A 95 -12.84 -5.53 -18.32
N LYS A 96 -13.94 -4.98 -18.82
CA LYS A 96 -14.11 -3.54 -18.99
C LYS A 96 -14.64 -2.94 -17.68
N HIS A 97 -13.76 -2.64 -16.73
CA HIS A 97 -14.19 -1.98 -15.51
C HIS A 97 -14.08 -0.46 -15.66
N PRO A 98 -15.16 0.29 -15.34
CA PRO A 98 -15.20 1.75 -15.49
C PRO A 98 -14.36 2.50 -14.47
N HIS A 99 -13.84 1.86 -13.41
CA HIS A 99 -13.19 2.49 -12.26
C HIS A 99 -11.77 1.99 -12.01
N GLY A 100 -10.89 2.10 -13.01
CA GLY A 100 -9.50 1.72 -12.86
C GLY A 100 -9.24 0.25 -13.22
N ARG A 101 -7.96 -0.08 -13.35
CA ARG A 101 -7.54 -1.44 -13.71
C ARG A 101 -7.42 -2.26 -12.44
N ARG A 102 -8.25 -3.29 -12.29
CA ARG A 102 -8.08 -4.30 -11.25
C ARG A 102 -6.69 -4.91 -11.34
N HIS A 103 -6.07 -5.18 -10.20
CA HIS A 103 -4.72 -5.73 -10.14
C HIS A 103 -4.48 -6.41 -8.79
N PHE A 104 -3.49 -7.31 -8.75
CA PHE A 104 -2.97 -7.80 -7.48
C PHE A 104 -2.00 -6.79 -6.89
N GLU A 105 -2.06 -6.59 -5.59
CA GLU A 105 -1.13 -5.78 -4.84
C GLU A 105 -0.55 -6.65 -3.70
N HIS A 106 0.77 -6.69 -3.64
CA HIS A 106 1.50 -7.43 -2.62
C HIS A 106 2.31 -6.44 -1.79
N HIS A 107 2.11 -6.45 -0.48
CA HIS A 107 2.86 -5.63 0.45
C HIS A 107 3.81 -6.51 1.24
N VAL A 108 5.09 -6.47 0.92
CA VAL A 108 6.14 -7.17 1.66
C VAL A 108 6.71 -6.23 2.69
N LYS A 109 6.53 -6.57 3.96
CA LYS A 109 7.05 -5.80 5.08
C LYS A 109 8.41 -6.32 5.47
N LEU A 110 9.40 -5.45 5.46
CA LEU A 110 10.78 -5.72 5.84
C LEU A 110 11.12 -5.04 7.15
N LEU A 111 12.05 -5.65 7.86
CA LEU A 111 12.68 -5.07 9.01
C LEU A 111 14.17 -4.87 8.70
N LEU A 112 14.59 -3.61 8.69
CA LEU A 112 15.97 -3.23 8.44
C LEU A 112 16.65 -2.83 9.74
N GLU A 113 17.95 -3.11 9.87
CA GLU A 113 18.74 -2.54 10.94
C GLU A 113 18.63 -1.02 10.88
N GLY A 114 18.31 -0.42 12.02
CA GLY A 114 18.24 1.04 12.12
C GLY A 114 19.62 1.64 11.89
N LEU A 115 19.66 2.78 11.25
CA LEU A 115 20.85 3.58 11.23
C LEU A 115 21.13 3.95 12.69
N GLU A 116 22.10 3.31 13.34
CA GLU A 116 22.79 3.98 14.44
C GLU A 116 23.17 5.35 13.88
N LYS A 117 22.87 6.41 14.65
CA LYS A 117 23.09 7.78 14.22
C LYS A 117 24.44 7.86 13.51
N ALA A 118 24.42 7.75 12.19
CA ALA A 118 25.56 8.11 11.40
C ALA A 118 25.89 9.56 11.79
N GLU A 119 27.11 9.79 12.20
CA GLU A 119 27.60 11.16 12.41
C GLU A 119 27.22 11.95 11.16
N GLU A 120 26.69 13.16 11.35
CA GLU A 120 26.10 13.99 10.30
C GLU A 120 26.96 13.95 9.03
N GLY A 121 26.51 13.22 7.98
CA GLY A 121 27.16 13.20 6.67
C GLY A 121 27.29 11.86 5.94
N GLU A 122 27.12 10.71 6.58
CA GLU A 122 27.11 9.41 5.89
C GLU A 122 25.72 8.78 5.99
N GLU A 123 24.83 9.11 5.06
CA GLU A 123 23.65 8.27 4.79
C GLU A 123 24.18 6.90 4.35
N ASN A 124 23.78 5.84 5.06
CA ASN A 124 24.01 4.45 4.64
C ASN A 124 23.08 4.14 3.47
N ASP A 125 23.38 4.79 2.34
CA ASP A 125 22.55 4.82 1.13
C ASP A 125 22.65 3.50 0.35
N GLY A 126 23.66 2.67 0.67
CA GLY A 126 23.93 1.42 -0.05
C GLY A 126 22.80 0.40 0.11
N ASP A 127 22.45 0.04 1.35
CA ASP A 127 21.39 -0.96 1.62
C ASP A 127 20.02 -0.51 1.12
N ARG A 128 19.75 0.81 1.14
CA ARG A 128 18.52 1.38 0.61
C ARG A 128 18.51 1.42 -0.91
N ALA A 129 19.67 1.71 -1.54
CA ALA A 129 19.80 1.69 -2.99
C ALA A 129 19.63 0.26 -3.54
N ASP A 130 20.19 -0.74 -2.86
CA ASP A 130 20.04 -2.15 -3.21
C ASP A 130 18.58 -2.61 -3.07
N LEU A 131 17.90 -2.22 -1.99
CA LEU A 131 16.47 -2.52 -1.82
C LEU A 131 15.61 -1.90 -2.94
N VAL A 132 15.87 -0.64 -3.30
CA VAL A 132 15.19 0.03 -4.40
C VAL A 132 15.48 -0.69 -5.71
N ALA A 133 16.73 -1.11 -5.96
CA ALA A 133 17.11 -1.82 -7.17
C ALA A 133 16.42 -3.20 -7.26
N VAL A 134 16.34 -3.96 -6.14
CA VAL A 134 15.55 -5.20 -6.07
C VAL A 134 14.09 -4.92 -6.39
N ALA A 135 13.47 -3.95 -5.71
CA ALA A 135 12.07 -3.62 -5.92
C ALA A 135 11.77 -3.29 -7.40
N VAL A 136 12.59 -2.44 -8.02
CA VAL A 136 12.42 -2.04 -9.43
C VAL A 136 12.49 -3.23 -10.38
N ARG A 137 13.41 -4.18 -10.19
CA ARG A 137 13.51 -5.40 -11.02
C ARG A 137 12.24 -6.25 -11.00
N HIS A 138 11.49 -6.19 -9.90
CA HIS A 138 10.24 -6.93 -9.72
C HIS A 138 8.97 -6.08 -9.96
N GLY A 139 9.11 -4.87 -10.54
CA GLY A 139 7.97 -3.96 -10.72
C GLY A 139 7.35 -3.51 -9.40
N ALA A 140 8.18 -3.44 -8.36
CA ALA A 140 7.78 -3.05 -7.01
C ALA A 140 8.41 -1.72 -6.60
N HIS A 141 7.91 -1.14 -5.52
CA HIS A 141 8.31 0.18 -5.03
C HIS A 141 8.42 0.20 -3.52
N VAL A 142 9.32 1.05 -3.01
CA VAL A 142 9.61 1.13 -1.58
C VAL A 142 8.85 2.27 -0.92
N SER A 143 8.28 2.01 0.26
CA SER A 143 7.62 2.99 1.12
C SER A 143 7.85 2.66 2.60
N TRP A 144 7.44 3.56 3.50
CA TRP A 144 7.52 3.33 4.96
C TRP A 144 6.38 4.03 5.70
N ASN A 145 6.15 3.61 6.95
CA ASN A 145 5.22 4.31 7.83
C ASN A 145 5.95 5.50 8.47
N ALA A 146 5.59 6.72 8.07
CA ALA A 146 6.25 7.95 8.51
C ALA A 146 6.14 8.24 10.01
N ARG A 147 5.19 7.60 10.72
CA ARG A 147 4.93 7.85 12.14
C ARG A 147 5.29 6.69 13.06
N ARG A 148 5.76 5.59 12.50
CA ARG A 148 6.11 4.42 13.29
C ARG A 148 7.62 4.36 13.52
N VAL A 149 8.01 4.61 14.75
CA VAL A 149 9.37 4.40 15.24
C VAL A 149 9.36 3.18 16.16
N ARG A 150 10.22 2.22 15.89
CA ARG A 150 10.37 1.02 16.71
C ARG A 150 11.28 1.31 17.91
N ALA A 151 10.92 0.73 19.05
CA ALA A 151 11.70 0.90 20.30
C ALA A 151 13.08 0.22 20.23
N ASP A 152 13.25 -0.77 19.34
CA ASP A 152 14.52 -1.47 19.12
C ASP A 152 15.47 -0.76 18.13
N GLY A 153 15.09 0.43 17.66
CA GLY A 153 15.87 1.22 16.70
C GLY A 153 15.80 0.72 15.26
N ARG A 154 15.19 -0.45 14.99
CA ARG A 154 15.05 -0.99 13.62
C ARG A 154 13.95 -0.26 12.85
N GLU A 155 14.07 -0.24 11.53
CA GLU A 155 13.15 0.45 10.63
C GLU A 155 12.27 -0.52 9.85
N GLU A 156 10.99 -0.17 9.72
CA GLU A 156 10.05 -0.89 8.87
C GLU A 156 10.01 -0.27 7.47
N ARG A 157 10.17 -1.12 6.45
CA ARG A 157 9.98 -0.75 5.04
C ARG A 157 8.94 -1.65 4.41
N PHE A 158 8.25 -1.12 3.42
CA PHE A 158 7.30 -1.88 2.61
C PHE A 158 7.80 -1.90 1.18
N VAL A 159 7.79 -3.09 0.57
CA VAL A 159 7.99 -3.28 -0.86
C VAL A 159 6.62 -3.65 -1.44
N THR A 160 6.05 -2.73 -2.23
CA THR A 160 4.74 -2.92 -2.84
C THR A 160 4.90 -3.31 -4.29
N GLN A 161 4.46 -4.53 -4.65
CA GLN A 161 4.45 -5.06 -6.00
C GLN A 161 3.02 -5.03 -6.57
N ARG A 162 2.85 -4.56 -7.82
CA ARG A 162 1.57 -4.58 -8.53
C ARG A 162 1.64 -5.47 -9.75
N CYS A 163 0.67 -6.39 -9.84
CA CYS A 163 0.56 -7.31 -10.97
C CYS A 163 -0.75 -7.03 -11.73
N HIS A 164 -0.62 -6.37 -12.88
CA HIS A 164 -1.73 -6.02 -13.75
C HIS A 164 -1.98 -7.08 -14.80
N ARG A 165 -3.25 -7.26 -15.22
CA ARG A 165 -3.66 -8.14 -16.33
C ARG A 165 -3.18 -9.58 -16.16
N THR A 166 -3.22 -10.09 -14.96
CA THR A 166 -2.76 -11.43 -14.62
C THR A 166 -3.71 -12.10 -13.65
N GLY A 167 -3.76 -13.43 -13.65
CA GLY A 167 -4.45 -14.22 -12.64
C GLY A 167 -3.63 -14.46 -11.38
N ASP A 168 -4.28 -14.93 -10.32
CA ASP A 168 -3.69 -15.18 -8.99
C ASP A 168 -2.45 -16.08 -9.06
N ARG A 169 -2.49 -17.12 -9.88
CA ARG A 169 -1.34 -18.06 -10.02
C ARG A 169 -0.08 -17.37 -10.49
N ARG A 170 -0.19 -16.50 -11.48
CA ARG A 170 0.95 -15.78 -12.02
C ARG A 170 1.42 -14.66 -11.09
N ALA A 171 0.46 -13.98 -10.45
CA ALA A 171 0.78 -12.97 -9.43
C ALA A 171 1.53 -13.60 -8.24
N ALA A 172 1.13 -14.82 -7.80
CA ALA A 172 1.83 -15.56 -6.76
C ALA A 172 3.28 -15.90 -7.17
N LEU A 173 3.51 -16.36 -8.40
CA LEU A 173 4.88 -16.62 -8.89
C LEU A 173 5.74 -15.36 -8.93
N ALA A 174 5.16 -14.21 -9.26
CA ALA A 174 5.87 -12.93 -9.24
C ALA A 174 6.25 -12.52 -7.82
N LEU A 175 5.37 -12.76 -6.85
CA LEU A 175 5.67 -12.54 -5.42
C LEU A 175 6.76 -13.49 -4.94
N ASP A 176 6.69 -14.77 -5.27
CA ASP A 176 7.71 -15.75 -4.87
C ASP A 176 9.10 -15.36 -5.39
N ALA A 177 9.18 -14.86 -6.62
CA ALA A 177 10.44 -14.38 -7.20
C ALA A 177 10.98 -13.14 -6.44
N LEU A 178 10.12 -12.19 -6.09
CA LEU A 178 10.50 -11.03 -5.27
C LEU A 178 11.01 -11.47 -3.89
N LEU A 179 10.28 -12.36 -3.21
CA LEU A 179 10.67 -12.86 -1.88
C LEU A 179 12.00 -13.60 -1.91
N ALA A 180 12.24 -14.42 -2.94
CA ALA A 180 13.50 -15.13 -3.12
C ALA A 180 14.69 -14.18 -3.31
N GLU A 181 14.52 -13.10 -4.07
CA GLU A 181 15.58 -12.12 -4.26
C GLU A 181 15.82 -11.28 -3.01
N LEU A 182 14.76 -10.83 -2.31
CA LEU A 182 14.91 -10.15 -1.01
C LEU A 182 15.66 -10.99 0.00
N ALA A 183 15.35 -12.30 0.08
CA ALA A 183 16.06 -13.24 0.95
C ALA A 183 17.53 -13.42 0.53
N ALA A 184 17.85 -13.46 -0.77
CA ALA A 184 19.22 -13.56 -1.28
C ALA A 184 20.07 -12.33 -0.91
N TYR A 185 19.47 -11.16 -0.78
CA TYR A 185 20.11 -9.95 -0.26
C TYR A 185 20.14 -9.86 1.26
N GLY A 186 19.58 -10.85 1.97
CA GLY A 186 19.59 -10.91 3.43
C GLY A 186 18.53 -10.06 4.14
N TYR A 187 17.52 -9.57 3.41
CA TYR A 187 16.44 -8.79 4.03
C TYR A 187 15.52 -9.67 4.88
N GLU A 188 15.23 -9.23 6.10
CA GLU A 188 14.28 -9.88 7.01
C GLU A 188 12.84 -9.53 6.60
N VAL A 189 12.13 -10.50 6.03
CA VAL A 189 10.69 -10.38 5.73
C VAL A 189 9.90 -10.75 6.98
N VAL A 190 9.11 -9.81 7.51
CA VAL A 190 8.32 -10.00 8.73
C VAL A 190 6.83 -10.18 8.47
N ASP A 191 6.33 -9.75 7.31
CA ASP A 191 4.93 -9.90 6.93
C ASP A 191 4.75 -9.80 5.43
N VAL A 192 3.72 -10.47 4.90
CA VAL A 192 3.33 -10.40 3.49
C VAL A 192 1.80 -10.32 3.41
N GLU A 193 1.29 -9.16 3.03
CA GLU A 193 -0.13 -8.99 2.69
C GLU A 193 -0.32 -9.15 1.17
N ARG A 194 -1.34 -9.92 0.80
CA ARG A 194 -1.72 -10.15 -0.60
C ARG A 194 -3.17 -9.72 -0.78
N GLU A 195 -3.40 -8.84 -1.72
CA GLU A 195 -4.69 -8.22 -1.97
C GLU A 195 -5.01 -8.19 -3.47
N TYR A 196 -6.29 -8.20 -3.79
CA TYR A 196 -6.79 -7.93 -5.13
C TYR A 196 -7.61 -6.65 -5.11
N VAL A 197 -7.13 -5.64 -5.82
CA VAL A 197 -7.76 -4.31 -5.89
C VAL A 197 -8.95 -4.37 -6.85
N LEU A 198 -10.16 -4.20 -6.29
CA LEU A 198 -11.43 -4.17 -7.02
C LEU A 198 -11.76 -2.77 -7.53
N LEU A 199 -11.41 -1.74 -6.75
CA LEU A 199 -11.61 -0.33 -7.06
C LEU A 199 -10.42 0.48 -6.61
N ASP A 200 -9.98 1.38 -7.46
CA ASP A 200 -9.05 2.46 -7.13
C ASP A 200 -9.54 3.75 -7.80
N SER A 201 -9.98 4.73 -7.00
CA SER A 201 -10.56 5.97 -7.49
C SER A 201 -9.56 7.10 -7.74
N GLY A 202 -8.29 6.91 -7.36
CA GLY A 202 -7.25 7.94 -7.44
C GLY A 202 -5.87 7.34 -7.70
N PRO A 203 -5.68 6.54 -8.78
CA PRO A 203 -4.39 5.93 -9.08
C PRO A 203 -3.30 6.96 -9.38
N GLU A 204 -3.68 8.18 -9.79
CA GLU A 204 -2.79 9.30 -10.05
C GLU A 204 -2.04 9.81 -8.80
N LEU A 205 -2.49 9.47 -7.60
CA LEU A 205 -1.76 9.80 -6.37
C LEU A 205 -0.40 9.09 -6.28
N ASP A 206 -0.24 7.98 -7.00
CA ASP A 206 0.99 7.22 -7.06
C ASP A 206 1.87 7.59 -8.27
N GLU A 207 1.51 8.67 -8.99
CA GLU A 207 2.26 9.15 -10.14
C GLU A 207 3.69 9.54 -9.75
N GLY A 208 4.67 9.04 -10.52
CA GLY A 208 6.09 9.22 -10.25
C GLY A 208 6.65 8.29 -9.17
N TRP A 209 5.80 7.58 -8.40
CA TRP A 209 6.24 6.51 -7.50
C TRP A 209 6.31 5.16 -8.23
N LEU A 210 5.30 4.87 -9.05
CA LEU A 210 5.15 3.60 -9.78
C LEU A 210 5.80 3.59 -11.16
N GLU A 211 6.22 4.73 -11.70
CA GLU A 211 6.87 4.80 -12.99
C GLU A 211 8.34 4.37 -12.86
N ALA A 212 8.79 3.50 -13.78
CA ALA A 212 10.19 3.15 -13.89
C ALA A 212 11.02 4.39 -14.25
N ILE A 213 12.20 4.52 -13.65
CA ILE A 213 13.20 5.52 -14.01
C ILE A 213 13.84 5.10 -15.32
#